data_29501be6d031498eac8ef55a4a7d51c6
#
_entry.id   29501be6d031498eac8ef55a4a7d51c6
#
_cell.length_a   1.000
_cell.length_b   1.000
_cell.length_c   1.000
_cell.angle_alpha   90.00
_cell.angle_beta   90.00
_cell.angle_gamma   90.00
#
_symmetry.space_group_name_H-M   'P 1'
#
loop_
_entity.id
_entity.type
_entity.pdbx_description
1 polymer ?
#
loop_
_entity_poly.entity_id
_entity_poly.type
_entity_poly.pdbx_seq_one_letter_code
_entity_poly.pdbx_strand_id
1 'polypeptide(L)'
;DSTTAGAAYSGGPFDSHSVTISSDTMGSLKFSGEGGSSALSALDGTAAGDIWDNFDIASTVHPTGLGGGNNSMMYTLPAIMDGVAINASYTPRGASADSSTAWNVSYTGVEGLTASYAMGDGGNESTDGTAFKMSYAFGPITAGYSAYEHDTTGTASDDDTTSYQVSYTVSDELSVTYGAEE
;
A
#
# COMPACT_ATOMS: atom_id res chain seq x y z
N ASP A 1 -8.30 26.07 -8.36
CA ASP A 1 -8.74 24.92 -9.15
C ASP A 1 -9.55 25.42 -10.35
N SER A 2 -8.95 25.40 -11.53
CA SER A 2 -9.61 25.86 -12.74
C SER A 2 -10.25 24.68 -13.49
N THR A 3 -11.51 24.48 -13.30
CA THR A 3 -12.32 23.52 -14.05
C THR A 3 -12.73 24.03 -15.42
N THR A 4 -11.84 24.67 -16.16
CA THR A 4 -12.13 25.02 -17.55
C THR A 4 -11.90 23.79 -18.41
N ALA A 5 -12.98 23.16 -18.85
CA ALA A 5 -12.92 22.08 -19.82
C ALA A 5 -12.12 22.51 -21.04
N GLY A 6 -10.95 21.91 -21.26
CA GLY A 6 -10.15 22.08 -22.46
C GLY A 6 -8.70 22.49 -22.28
N ALA A 7 -8.23 22.79 -21.08
CA ALA A 7 -6.80 22.98 -20.84
C ALA A 7 -6.34 22.04 -19.73
N ALA A 8 -5.54 21.06 -20.09
CA ALA A 8 -4.74 20.35 -19.10
C ALA A 8 -3.78 21.36 -18.47
N TYR A 9 -4.13 21.91 -17.34
CA TYR A 9 -3.22 22.72 -16.54
C TYR A 9 -2.29 21.75 -15.80
N SER A 10 -1.20 21.40 -16.44
CA SER A 10 -0.11 20.72 -15.76
C SER A 10 0.72 21.78 -15.03
N GLY A 11 0.68 21.79 -13.72
CA GLY A 11 1.59 22.54 -12.87
C GLY A 11 1.07 23.87 -12.32
N GLY A 12 -0.06 23.87 -11.65
CA GLY A 12 -0.45 24.96 -10.76
C GLY A 12 0.36 24.92 -9.45
N PRO A 13 0.52 26.06 -8.74
CA PRO A 13 1.27 26.10 -7.47
C PRO A 13 0.64 25.28 -6.33
N PHE A 14 -0.50 24.65 -6.57
CA PHE A 14 -1.26 23.81 -5.64
C PHE A 14 -1.56 22.42 -6.23
N ASP A 15 -0.69 21.92 -7.06
CA ASP A 15 -0.84 20.64 -7.76
C ASP A 15 -0.97 19.46 -6.80
N SER A 16 -0.27 19.47 -5.68
CA SER A 16 -0.53 18.57 -4.56
C SER A 16 -0.52 19.35 -3.25
N HIS A 17 -1.61 19.29 -2.52
CA HIS A 17 -1.74 20.00 -1.25
C HIS A 17 -2.32 19.10 -0.17
N SER A 18 -1.80 19.25 1.04
CA SER A 18 -2.30 18.51 2.19
C SER A 18 -2.19 19.34 3.46
N VAL A 19 -3.02 19.01 4.44
CA VAL A 19 -2.95 19.54 5.81
C VAL A 19 -2.83 18.35 6.76
N THR A 20 -1.84 18.40 7.64
CA THR A 20 -1.63 17.39 8.68
C THR A 20 -1.83 18.01 10.05
N ILE A 21 -2.64 17.37 10.88
CA ILE A 21 -2.86 17.69 12.28
C ILE A 21 -2.29 16.55 13.10
N SER A 22 -1.33 16.83 13.97
CA SER A 22 -0.64 15.80 14.77
C SER A 22 -0.75 16.08 16.26
N SER A 23 -0.82 15.01 17.04
CA SER A 23 -0.81 15.02 18.48
C SER A 23 -0.05 13.79 18.99
N ASP A 24 0.79 13.97 20.00
CA ASP A 24 1.56 12.87 20.59
C ASP A 24 0.67 11.77 21.21
N THR A 25 -0.54 12.14 21.62
CA THR A 25 -1.48 11.22 22.27
C THR A 25 -2.59 10.72 21.36
N MET A 26 -2.88 11.44 20.28
CA MET A 26 -4.00 11.13 19.38
C MET A 26 -3.53 10.68 17.99
N GLY A 27 -2.22 10.69 17.72
CA GLY A 27 -1.68 10.36 16.41
C GLY A 27 -1.76 11.50 15.42
N SER A 28 -1.85 11.21 14.12
CA SER A 28 -1.90 12.23 13.08
C SER A 28 -3.02 11.98 12.08
N LEU A 29 -3.69 13.06 11.68
CA LEU A 29 -4.70 13.06 10.63
C LEU A 29 -4.23 13.96 9.50
N LYS A 30 -4.06 13.37 8.32
CA LYS A 30 -3.68 14.07 7.09
C LYS A 30 -4.88 14.14 6.15
N PHE A 31 -5.21 15.34 5.73
CA PHE A 31 -6.17 15.61 4.66
C PHE A 31 -5.39 15.90 3.38
N SER A 32 -5.66 15.20 2.32
CA SER A 32 -5.02 15.40 1.02
C SER A 32 -6.07 15.86 0.02
N GLY A 33 -5.92 17.07 -0.52
CA GLY A 33 -6.78 17.55 -1.58
C GLY A 33 -6.47 16.88 -2.92
N GLU A 34 -5.21 16.49 -3.10
CA GLU A 34 -4.73 15.77 -4.27
C GLU A 34 -3.62 14.80 -3.90
N GLY A 35 -3.59 13.63 -4.56
CA GLY A 35 -2.51 12.67 -4.43
C GLY A 35 -2.34 12.03 -3.04
N GLY A 36 -3.43 11.80 -2.32
CA GLY A 36 -3.38 11.15 -1.01
C GLY A 36 -3.04 9.65 -1.10
N SER A 37 -2.22 9.17 -0.17
CA SER A 37 -1.86 7.76 -0.09
C SER A 37 -2.96 6.92 0.54
N SER A 38 -3.11 5.69 0.08
CA SER A 38 -3.93 4.66 0.72
C SER A 38 -3.16 3.96 1.84
N ALA A 39 -3.86 3.50 2.86
CA ALA A 39 -3.29 2.60 3.84
C ALA A 39 -2.87 1.24 3.23
N LEU A 40 -3.53 0.82 2.14
CA LEU A 40 -3.15 -0.38 1.38
C LEU A 40 -1.80 -0.21 0.67
N SER A 41 -1.51 0.97 0.12
CA SER A 41 -0.27 1.24 -0.61
C SER A 41 0.99 1.16 0.24
N ALA A 42 0.86 1.08 1.57
CA ALA A 42 1.99 0.78 2.45
C ALA A 42 2.57 -0.64 2.25
N LEU A 43 1.81 -1.53 1.59
CA LEU A 43 2.22 -2.90 1.26
C LEU A 43 2.55 -3.06 -0.23
N ASP A 44 2.74 -1.97 -0.94
CA ASP A 44 3.11 -1.96 -2.35
C ASP A 44 4.38 -2.79 -2.62
N GLY A 45 4.41 -3.45 -3.77
CA GLY A 45 5.49 -4.33 -4.19
C GLY A 45 5.45 -5.72 -3.56
N THR A 46 5.70 -6.74 -4.36
CA THR A 46 5.69 -8.15 -3.93
C THR A 46 6.93 -8.54 -3.14
N ALA A 47 6.90 -9.71 -2.48
CA ALA A 47 8.07 -10.24 -1.78
C ALA A 47 9.18 -10.70 -2.74
N ALA A 48 8.87 -10.98 -4.01
CA ALA A 48 9.85 -11.33 -5.04
C ALA A 48 10.77 -10.14 -5.41
N GLY A 49 10.32 -8.90 -5.12
CA GLY A 49 11.08 -7.66 -5.32
C GLY A 49 11.00 -7.10 -6.73
N ASP A 50 11.57 -5.90 -6.90
CA ASP A 50 11.46 -5.06 -8.10
C ASP A 50 12.01 -5.69 -9.40
N ILE A 51 12.76 -6.77 -9.33
CA ILE A 51 13.28 -7.46 -10.51
C ILE A 51 12.15 -7.96 -11.40
N TRP A 52 11.08 -8.44 -10.79
CA TRP A 52 9.93 -8.97 -11.50
C TRP A 52 9.07 -7.84 -12.09
N ASP A 53 8.91 -6.74 -11.40
CA ASP A 53 8.19 -5.57 -11.89
C ASP A 53 8.79 -5.00 -13.19
N ASN A 54 10.09 -5.19 -13.41
CA ASN A 54 10.78 -4.72 -14.62
C ASN A 54 10.82 -5.74 -15.77
N PHE A 55 10.64 -7.02 -15.49
CA PHE A 55 10.76 -8.10 -16.47
C PHE A 55 9.45 -8.87 -16.66
N ASP A 56 8.46 -8.57 -15.86
CA ASP A 56 7.18 -9.25 -15.96
C ASP A 56 6.40 -8.79 -17.18
N ILE A 57 5.94 -9.76 -17.96
CA ILE A 57 5.01 -9.58 -19.06
C ILE A 57 3.56 -9.85 -18.64
N ALA A 58 3.35 -10.31 -17.41
CA ALA A 58 2.04 -10.45 -16.79
C ALA A 58 1.86 -9.32 -15.77
N SER A 59 0.70 -8.69 -15.74
CA SER A 59 0.42 -7.66 -14.73
C SER A 59 0.33 -8.32 -13.35
N THR A 60 1.30 -8.03 -12.50
CA THR A 60 1.21 -8.36 -11.08
C THR A 60 0.06 -7.60 -10.44
N VAL A 61 -0.80 -8.29 -9.72
CA VAL A 61 -1.85 -7.65 -8.95
C VAL A 61 -1.24 -7.10 -7.66
N HIS A 62 -1.25 -5.79 -7.57
CA HIS A 62 -0.85 -5.06 -6.37
C HIS A 62 -2.06 -4.59 -5.57
N PRO A 63 -1.90 -4.34 -4.28
CA PRO A 63 -2.92 -3.64 -3.51
C PRO A 63 -3.32 -2.34 -4.22
N THR A 64 -4.59 -2.17 -4.44
CA THR A 64 -5.11 -0.97 -5.10
C THR A 64 -5.07 0.24 -4.18
N GLY A 65 -5.17 1.43 -4.74
CA GLY A 65 -5.19 2.68 -3.99
C GLY A 65 -6.49 2.96 -3.24
N LEU A 66 -7.27 1.93 -2.84
CA LEU A 66 -8.52 2.08 -2.11
C LEU A 66 -8.33 2.94 -0.85
N GLY A 67 -9.20 3.89 -0.62
CA GLY A 67 -9.09 4.87 0.46
C GLY A 67 -8.00 5.93 0.25
N GLY A 68 -7.40 6.01 -0.93
CA GLY A 68 -6.41 7.02 -1.32
C GLY A 68 -6.88 7.93 -2.45
N GLY A 69 -5.96 8.73 -3.01
CA GLY A 69 -6.24 9.64 -4.12
C GLY A 69 -6.67 11.04 -3.69
N ASN A 70 -7.44 11.71 -4.54
CA ASN A 70 -7.86 13.09 -4.30
C ASN A 70 -8.96 13.17 -3.23
N ASN A 71 -8.91 14.22 -2.42
CA ASN A 71 -9.85 14.48 -1.32
C ASN A 71 -9.87 13.35 -0.27
N SER A 72 -8.76 12.71 -0.04
CA SER A 72 -8.63 11.60 0.92
C SER A 72 -8.15 12.05 2.29
N MET A 73 -8.37 11.19 3.27
CA MET A 73 -7.89 11.32 4.64
C MET A 73 -7.07 10.11 5.01
N MET A 74 -5.96 10.32 5.72
CA MET A 74 -5.14 9.27 6.31
C MET A 74 -5.01 9.54 7.79
N TYR A 75 -5.40 8.58 8.60
CA TYR A 75 -5.20 8.60 10.05
C TYR A 75 -4.13 7.59 10.44
N THR A 76 -3.09 8.07 11.11
CA THR A 76 -2.06 7.23 11.74
C THR A 76 -2.27 7.25 13.24
N LEU A 77 -2.53 6.10 13.83
CA LEU A 77 -2.71 5.98 15.26
C LEU A 77 -1.42 6.32 16.02
N PRO A 78 -1.53 6.84 17.25
CA PRO A 78 -0.36 6.95 18.12
C PRO A 78 0.21 5.53 18.39
N ALA A 79 1.47 5.45 18.72
CA ALA A 79 2.09 4.18 19.09
C ALA A 79 1.38 3.60 20.35
N ILE A 80 0.68 2.49 20.15
CA ILE A 80 -0.05 1.77 21.23
C ILE A 80 0.81 0.68 21.85
N MET A 81 1.79 0.20 21.12
CA MET A 81 2.74 -0.85 21.52
C MET A 81 4.01 -0.72 20.67
N ASP A 82 5.16 -1.07 21.25
CA ASP A 82 6.42 -1.06 20.53
C ASP A 82 6.38 -1.98 19.31
N GLY A 83 6.81 -1.46 18.18
CA GLY A 83 6.86 -2.19 16.92
C GLY A 83 5.53 -2.33 16.19
N VAL A 84 4.41 -1.82 16.72
CA VAL A 84 3.10 -1.83 16.03
C VAL A 84 2.76 -0.46 15.49
N ALA A 85 2.45 -0.38 14.19
CA ALA A 85 1.89 0.81 13.55
C ALA A 85 0.55 0.47 12.89
N ILE A 86 -0.43 1.36 13.02
CA ILE A 86 -1.77 1.20 12.47
C ILE A 86 -2.14 2.47 11.71
N ASN A 87 -2.58 2.31 10.47
CA ASN A 87 -3.08 3.39 9.64
C ASN A 87 -4.47 3.04 9.08
N ALA A 88 -5.28 4.08 8.89
CA ALA A 88 -6.56 3.97 8.22
C ALA A 88 -6.72 5.12 7.24
N SER A 89 -7.25 4.85 6.06
CA SER A 89 -7.51 5.86 5.04
C SER A 89 -8.96 5.81 4.57
N TYR A 90 -9.44 6.95 4.11
CA TYR A 90 -10.80 7.13 3.66
C TYR A 90 -10.86 8.16 2.55
N THR A 91 -11.57 7.81 1.48
CA THR A 91 -11.92 8.74 0.41
C THR A 91 -13.44 8.89 0.38
N PRO A 92 -13.96 10.11 0.60
CA PRO A 92 -15.39 10.36 0.59
C PRO A 92 -16.01 10.11 -0.78
N ARG A 93 -17.28 9.77 -0.79
CA ARG A 93 -18.07 9.64 -2.02
C ARG A 93 -18.01 10.91 -2.87
N GLY A 94 -17.70 10.71 -4.15
CA GLY A 94 -17.79 11.75 -5.18
C GLY A 94 -19.13 11.72 -5.94
N ALA A 95 -19.24 12.53 -6.97
CA ALA A 95 -20.44 12.54 -7.82
C ALA A 95 -20.60 11.25 -8.64
N SER A 96 -19.50 10.56 -8.96
CA SER A 96 -19.45 9.40 -9.85
C SER A 96 -18.75 8.18 -9.24
N ALA A 97 -18.35 8.26 -7.98
CA ALA A 97 -17.64 7.19 -7.28
C ALA A 97 -18.17 7.04 -5.85
N ASP A 98 -18.24 5.83 -5.37
CA ASP A 98 -18.57 5.56 -3.98
C ASP A 98 -17.41 5.93 -3.04
N SER A 99 -17.67 5.97 -1.75
CA SER A 99 -16.60 6.15 -0.76
C SER A 99 -15.73 4.89 -0.72
N SER A 100 -14.45 5.06 -0.46
CA SER A 100 -13.54 3.93 -0.23
C SER A 100 -12.79 4.06 1.08
N THR A 101 -12.46 2.93 1.67
CA THR A 101 -11.71 2.83 2.92
C THR A 101 -10.54 1.87 2.76
N ALA A 102 -9.51 2.06 3.54
CA ALA A 102 -8.47 1.05 3.74
C ALA A 102 -7.86 1.18 5.13
N TRP A 103 -7.27 0.10 5.62
CA TRP A 103 -6.48 0.11 6.84
C TRP A 103 -5.32 -0.87 6.75
N ASN A 104 -4.28 -0.61 7.50
CA ASN A 104 -3.17 -1.53 7.66
C ASN A 104 -2.71 -1.60 9.11
N VAL A 105 -2.09 -2.75 9.42
CA VAL A 105 -1.32 -2.98 10.63
C VAL A 105 0.04 -3.49 10.21
N SER A 106 1.11 -2.89 10.75
CA SER A 106 2.47 -3.39 10.59
C SER A 106 3.12 -3.66 11.93
N TYR A 107 4.01 -4.66 11.96
CA TYR A 107 4.72 -5.11 13.13
C TYR A 107 6.22 -5.27 12.85
N THR A 108 7.04 -4.65 13.69
CA THR A 108 8.50 -4.69 13.64
C THR A 108 9.12 -4.91 15.03
N GLY A 109 8.33 -5.41 15.99
CA GLY A 109 8.77 -5.56 17.39
C GLY A 109 9.74 -6.73 17.65
N VAL A 110 10.03 -7.57 16.66
CA VAL A 110 11.04 -8.61 16.71
C VAL A 110 12.19 -8.25 15.78
N GLU A 111 13.42 -8.35 16.26
CA GLU A 111 14.61 -8.05 15.45
C GLU A 111 14.63 -8.90 14.18
N GLY A 112 14.82 -8.24 13.05
CA GLY A 112 14.84 -8.85 11.72
C GLY A 112 13.46 -9.18 11.14
N LEU A 113 12.37 -9.08 11.91
CA LEU A 113 11.02 -9.36 11.44
C LEU A 113 10.27 -8.07 11.06
N THR A 114 9.72 -8.06 9.86
CA THR A 114 8.68 -7.11 9.45
C THR A 114 7.48 -7.91 8.97
N ALA A 115 6.31 -7.61 9.48
CA ALA A 115 5.05 -8.21 9.02
C ALA A 115 3.99 -7.12 8.89
N SER A 116 3.20 -7.17 7.82
CA SER A 116 2.15 -6.19 7.56
C SER A 116 0.93 -6.86 6.96
N TYR A 117 -0.23 -6.39 7.34
CA TYR A 117 -1.52 -6.80 6.79
C TYR A 117 -2.36 -5.56 6.51
N ALA A 118 -3.05 -5.55 5.38
CA ALA A 118 -3.94 -4.48 5.00
C ALA A 118 -5.21 -4.99 4.33
N MET A 119 -6.28 -4.21 4.43
CA MET A 119 -7.54 -4.40 3.72
C MET A 119 -8.02 -3.07 3.16
N GLY A 120 -8.71 -3.14 2.02
CA GLY A 120 -9.41 -2.01 1.42
C GLY A 120 -10.76 -2.43 0.88
N ASP A 121 -11.70 -1.48 0.91
CA ASP A 121 -13.09 -1.62 0.44
C ASP A 121 -13.42 -0.41 -0.44
N GLY A 122 -13.86 -0.68 -1.66
CA GLY A 122 -14.22 0.33 -2.65
C GLY A 122 -15.62 0.92 -2.47
N GLY A 123 -16.37 0.47 -1.46
CA GLY A 123 -17.68 1.01 -1.07
C GLY A 123 -18.85 0.66 -2.00
N ASN A 124 -18.59 0.06 -3.11
CA ASN A 124 -19.56 -0.65 -3.93
C ASN A 124 -19.17 -2.13 -3.86
N GLU A 125 -20.09 -3.06 -3.93
CA GLU A 125 -19.84 -4.51 -3.87
C GLU A 125 -18.87 -5.01 -4.98
N SER A 126 -18.01 -4.13 -5.52
CA SER A 126 -17.30 -4.41 -6.76
C SER A 126 -15.78 -4.32 -6.66
N THR A 127 -15.22 -3.89 -5.52
CA THR A 127 -13.75 -3.78 -5.44
C THR A 127 -13.31 -3.84 -3.99
N ASP A 128 -12.78 -4.98 -3.61
CA ASP A 128 -12.14 -5.20 -2.31
C ASP A 128 -10.70 -5.65 -2.53
N GLY A 129 -9.85 -5.45 -1.55
CA GLY A 129 -8.48 -5.92 -1.63
C GLY A 129 -7.92 -6.27 -0.26
N THR A 130 -7.14 -7.33 -0.21
CA THR A 130 -6.34 -7.71 0.95
C THR A 130 -4.87 -7.82 0.56
N ALA A 131 -4.00 -7.52 1.51
CA ALA A 131 -2.57 -7.65 1.33
C ALA A 131 -1.92 -8.14 2.62
N PHE A 132 -1.07 -9.15 2.48
CA PHE A 132 -0.18 -9.63 3.54
C PHE A 132 1.24 -9.61 3.02
N LYS A 133 2.18 -9.07 3.80
CA LYS A 133 3.60 -9.07 3.48
C LYS A 133 4.42 -9.32 4.73
N MET A 134 5.39 -10.21 4.63
CA MET A 134 6.29 -10.53 5.73
C MET A 134 7.71 -10.69 5.22
N SER A 135 8.69 -10.18 5.96
CA SER A 135 10.09 -10.50 5.75
C SER A 135 10.79 -10.79 7.06
N TYR A 136 11.76 -11.68 7.01
CA TYR A 136 12.59 -12.04 8.17
C TYR A 136 14.06 -12.12 7.78
N ALA A 137 14.87 -11.31 8.45
CA ALA A 137 16.32 -11.31 8.29
C ALA A 137 16.98 -12.08 9.47
N PHE A 138 17.74 -13.11 9.14
CA PHE A 138 18.48 -13.91 10.10
C PHE A 138 19.93 -14.10 9.64
N GLY A 139 20.85 -13.39 10.25
CA GLY A 139 22.25 -13.37 9.83
C GLY A 139 22.39 -12.91 8.37
N PRO A 140 23.05 -13.71 7.51
CA PRO A 140 23.22 -13.35 6.10
C PRO A 140 21.99 -13.67 5.23
N ILE A 141 20.93 -14.25 5.79
CA ILE A 141 19.74 -14.69 5.04
C ILE A 141 18.58 -13.72 5.31
N THR A 142 17.89 -13.35 4.25
CA THR A 142 16.58 -12.68 4.34
C THR A 142 15.57 -13.51 3.56
N ALA A 143 14.44 -13.83 4.18
CA ALA A 143 13.30 -14.49 3.54
C ALA A 143 12.10 -13.55 3.54
N GLY A 144 11.37 -13.50 2.43
CA GLY A 144 10.15 -12.71 2.26
C GLY A 144 9.02 -13.56 1.70
N TYR A 145 7.80 -13.18 2.06
CA TYR A 145 6.55 -13.74 1.55
C TYR A 145 5.52 -12.62 1.44
N SER A 146 4.75 -12.63 0.36
CA SER A 146 3.55 -11.79 0.23
C SER A 146 2.40 -12.54 -0.43
N ALA A 147 1.18 -12.15 -0.08
CA ALA A 147 -0.04 -12.63 -0.70
C ALA A 147 -0.98 -11.42 -0.85
N TYR A 148 -1.53 -11.24 -2.04
CA TYR A 148 -2.49 -10.19 -2.39
C TYR A 148 -3.72 -10.82 -3.00
N GLU A 149 -4.88 -10.32 -2.62
CA GLU A 149 -6.17 -10.66 -3.20
C GLU A 149 -6.83 -9.37 -3.65
N HIS A 150 -7.38 -9.37 -4.84
CA HIS A 150 -8.11 -8.25 -5.38
C HIS A 150 -9.39 -8.73 -6.06
N ASP A 151 -10.52 -8.45 -5.42
CA ASP A 151 -11.83 -8.81 -5.90
C ASP A 151 -12.44 -7.67 -6.71
N THR A 152 -12.90 -7.98 -7.92
CA THR A 152 -13.62 -7.04 -8.77
C THR A 152 -14.92 -7.68 -9.27
N THR A 153 -16.05 -7.25 -8.73
CA THR A 153 -17.37 -7.80 -9.09
C THR A 153 -17.73 -7.48 -10.54
N GLY A 154 -18.15 -8.46 -11.30
CA GLY A 154 -18.80 -8.30 -12.62
C GLY A 154 -17.93 -8.57 -13.83
N THR A 155 -16.65 -8.78 -13.66
CA THR A 155 -15.74 -9.37 -14.64
C THR A 155 -14.99 -10.52 -13.97
N ALA A 156 -14.75 -11.61 -14.67
CA ALA A 156 -14.14 -12.81 -14.13
C ALA A 156 -12.65 -12.62 -13.80
N SER A 157 -12.34 -11.73 -12.86
CA SER A 157 -10.98 -11.55 -12.39
C SER A 157 -10.97 -11.20 -10.90
N ASP A 158 -11.19 -12.23 -10.10
CA ASP A 158 -10.59 -12.28 -8.79
C ASP A 158 -9.12 -12.60 -9.07
N ASP A 159 -8.23 -11.66 -8.75
CA ASP A 159 -6.82 -11.78 -9.03
C ASP A 159 -6.09 -12.01 -7.71
N ASP A 160 -5.44 -13.17 -7.60
CA ASP A 160 -4.61 -13.53 -6.44
C ASP A 160 -3.14 -13.54 -6.87
N THR A 161 -2.30 -12.93 -6.06
CA THR A 161 -0.85 -12.98 -6.26
C THR A 161 -0.17 -13.48 -5.02
N THR A 162 0.64 -14.51 -5.16
CA THR A 162 1.50 -15.02 -4.09
C THR A 162 2.94 -14.96 -4.52
N SER A 163 3.81 -14.39 -3.69
CA SER A 163 5.23 -14.32 -3.99
C SER A 163 6.11 -14.66 -2.79
N TYR A 164 7.31 -15.14 -3.08
CA TYR A 164 8.34 -15.39 -2.07
C TYR A 164 9.74 -15.05 -2.58
N GLN A 165 10.59 -14.71 -1.65
CA GLN A 165 11.99 -14.38 -1.91
C GLN A 165 12.89 -14.99 -0.82
N VAL A 166 14.07 -15.44 -1.24
CA VAL A 166 15.18 -15.73 -0.32
C VAL A 166 16.43 -15.06 -0.85
N SER A 167 17.07 -14.27 -0.01
CA SER A 167 18.33 -13.58 -0.32
C SER A 167 19.42 -14.06 0.62
N TYR A 168 20.62 -14.24 0.09
CA TYR A 168 21.82 -14.58 0.87
C TYR A 168 22.93 -13.55 0.59
N THR A 169 23.39 -12.89 1.63
CA THR A 169 24.53 -11.96 1.57
C THR A 169 25.83 -12.74 1.65
N VAL A 170 26.55 -12.80 0.54
CA VAL A 170 27.86 -13.50 0.43
C VAL A 170 28.98 -12.64 0.99
N SER A 171 28.93 -11.33 0.73
CA SER A 171 29.88 -10.32 1.22
C SER A 171 29.20 -8.94 1.20
N ASP A 172 29.90 -7.91 1.69
CA ASP A 172 29.40 -6.52 1.67
C ASP A 172 29.08 -6.01 0.26
N GLU A 173 29.65 -6.62 -0.77
CA GLU A 173 29.48 -6.19 -2.17
C GLU A 173 28.66 -7.19 -3.01
N LEU A 174 28.30 -8.36 -2.47
CA LEU A 174 27.63 -9.42 -3.22
C LEU A 174 26.50 -10.05 -2.42
N SER A 175 25.32 -10.05 -2.97
CA SER A 175 24.19 -10.86 -2.52
C SER A 175 23.62 -11.67 -3.69
N VAL A 176 23.02 -12.80 -3.35
CA VAL A 176 22.30 -13.67 -4.30
C VAL A 176 20.87 -13.80 -3.84
N THR A 177 19.93 -13.51 -4.72
CA THR A 177 18.50 -13.55 -4.43
C THR A 177 17.80 -14.48 -5.40
N TYR A 178 16.91 -15.28 -4.86
CA TYR A 178 15.95 -16.08 -5.60
C TYR A 178 14.55 -15.69 -5.18
N GLY A 179 13.69 -15.42 -6.13
CA GLY A 179 12.27 -15.11 -5.92
C GLY A 179 11.40 -15.82 -6.94
N ALA A 180 10.15 -16.01 -6.61
CA ALA A 180 9.11 -16.50 -7.49
C ALA A 180 7.77 -15.87 -7.13
N GLU A 181 6.91 -15.74 -8.14
CA GLU A 181 5.60 -15.15 -8.07
C GLU A 181 4.61 -15.97 -8.89
N GLU A 182 3.40 -16.15 -8.39
CA GLU A 182 2.28 -16.86 -9.02
C GLU A 182 1.02 -16.02 -8.93
#